data_0febed24c775e6018e70e4e3976d6b6d
#
_entry.id   0febed24c775e6018e70e4e3976d6b6d
#
_cell.length_a   1.000
_cell.length_b   1.000
_cell.length_c   1.000
_cell.angle_alpha   90.00
_cell.angle_beta   90.00
_cell.angle_gamma   90.00
#
_symmetry.space_group_name_H-M   'P 1'
#
loop_
_entity.id
_entity.type
_entity.pdbx_description
1 polymer ?
#
loop_
_entity_poly.entity_id
_entity_poly.type
_entity_poly.pdbx_seq_one_letter_code
_entity_poly.pdbx_strand_id
1 'polypeptide(L)'
;MAKEKSAPAAAAQDSKKQAINTAMQQIERMYGKGSIMRFGDGAELNVECIPTGSLGLDLALGIGGLPRGRIVEIYGPESSGKTTLALHVIAEAQKKGGEVAFVDAEHALDPTYARALGVRVEDMLISQPDTGEQALEITEALVRSGAIDVVVVDSVAALVPRAEIEGEMGDSFVGLHARLMSQALRKLTGVIAKTNSIVIFINQLREKVGVMYGNPEVTTGGRALKFYASVRIDVRRIEALKSGGEIIGNRTRAKVVKNKVAPPFREAEFDIMYGEGISRLGEMLDLGVKLDLVQKSGSWFNMGDIRLGQGRDAAKQYFRDHPDEADKLEAAIRRDFHKLMSSQSKIAAKAAGRAVDVSADDFDDED
;
A
#
# COMPACT_ATOMS: atom_id res chain seq x y z
N MET A 1 46.67 38.07 -24.28
CA MET A 1 47.16 36.73 -23.92
C MET A 1 46.27 36.17 -22.78
N ALA A 2 45.25 35.41 -23.14
CA ALA A 2 44.47 34.61 -22.22
C ALA A 2 43.57 33.64 -23.03
N LYS A 3 44.15 32.54 -23.53
CA LYS A 3 43.44 31.39 -24.06
C LYS A 3 44.40 30.21 -23.92
N GLU A 4 44.11 29.28 -23.03
CA GLU A 4 44.58 27.90 -23.04
C GLU A 4 44.62 27.35 -21.60
N LYS A 5 43.46 26.94 -21.09
CA LYS A 5 43.37 26.06 -19.90
C LYS A 5 42.08 25.21 -19.81
N SER A 6 41.38 24.94 -20.90
CA SER A 6 40.15 24.12 -20.88
C SER A 6 40.22 22.75 -21.59
N ALA A 7 41.29 22.48 -22.34
CA ALA A 7 41.41 21.25 -23.12
C ALA A 7 41.68 19.94 -22.36
N PRO A 8 42.47 19.89 -21.28
CA PRO A 8 42.75 18.60 -20.61
C PRO A 8 41.56 18.03 -19.79
N ALA A 9 40.66 18.86 -19.31
CA ALA A 9 39.50 18.40 -18.54
C ALA A 9 38.42 17.75 -19.40
N ALA A 10 38.19 18.26 -20.61
CA ALA A 10 37.24 17.70 -21.56
C ALA A 10 37.68 16.32 -22.12
N ALA A 11 38.98 16.19 -22.46
CA ALA A 11 39.53 14.91 -22.92
C ALA A 11 39.53 13.83 -21.83
N ALA A 12 39.75 14.18 -20.57
CA ALA A 12 39.62 13.27 -19.45
C ALA A 12 38.18 12.86 -19.17
N GLN A 13 37.19 13.73 -19.40
CA GLN A 13 35.78 13.40 -19.29
C GLN A 13 35.32 12.45 -20.42
N ASP A 14 35.79 12.63 -21.63
CA ASP A 14 35.42 11.76 -22.77
C ASP A 14 36.03 10.37 -22.63
N SER A 15 37.27 10.24 -22.13
CA SER A 15 37.87 8.94 -21.84
C SER A 15 37.11 8.18 -20.73
N LYS A 16 36.65 8.88 -19.70
CA LYS A 16 35.80 8.27 -18.65
C LYS A 16 34.45 7.80 -19.19
N LYS A 17 33.80 8.58 -20.07
CA LYS A 17 32.53 8.19 -20.71
C LYS A 17 32.71 6.95 -21.58
N GLN A 18 33.79 6.86 -22.36
CA GLN A 18 34.10 5.68 -23.17
C GLN A 18 34.34 4.45 -22.31
N ALA A 19 35.11 4.57 -21.24
CA ALA A 19 35.35 3.46 -20.30
C ALA A 19 34.03 2.96 -19.67
N ILE A 20 33.14 3.86 -19.26
CA ILE A 20 31.81 3.50 -18.73
C ILE A 20 30.97 2.78 -19.79
N ASN A 21 30.92 3.27 -21.02
CA ASN A 21 30.17 2.64 -22.10
C ASN A 21 30.70 1.23 -22.42
N THR A 22 32.02 1.05 -22.41
CA THR A 22 32.63 -0.28 -22.58
C THR A 22 32.25 -1.22 -21.45
N ALA A 23 32.30 -0.76 -20.20
CA ALA A 23 31.88 -1.54 -19.04
C ALA A 23 30.37 -1.91 -19.13
N MET A 24 29.52 -0.97 -19.52
CA MET A 24 28.08 -1.26 -19.73
C MET A 24 27.86 -2.34 -20.77
N GLN A 25 28.55 -2.26 -21.94
CA GLN A 25 28.46 -3.28 -22.97
C GLN A 25 28.94 -4.67 -22.50
N GLN A 26 30.00 -4.71 -21.70
CA GLN A 26 30.49 -5.97 -21.11
C GLN A 26 29.47 -6.57 -20.13
N ILE A 27 28.86 -5.74 -19.27
CA ILE A 27 27.80 -6.17 -18.34
C ILE A 27 26.59 -6.71 -19.12
N GLU A 28 26.15 -6.02 -20.16
CA GLU A 28 25.02 -6.48 -20.98
C GLU A 28 25.31 -7.78 -21.73
N ARG A 29 26.57 -8.00 -22.17
CA ARG A 29 26.98 -9.29 -22.76
C ARG A 29 26.98 -10.44 -21.77
N MET A 30 27.39 -10.19 -20.52
CA MET A 30 27.45 -11.22 -19.48
C MET A 30 26.09 -11.53 -18.86
N TYR A 31 25.25 -10.53 -18.66
CA TYR A 31 24.02 -10.63 -17.87
C TYR A 31 22.73 -10.37 -18.65
N GLY A 32 22.84 -10.03 -19.93
CA GLY A 32 21.71 -9.74 -20.82
C GLY A 32 21.40 -8.24 -20.94
N LYS A 33 20.66 -7.87 -22.00
CA LYS A 33 20.21 -6.50 -22.23
C LYS A 33 19.34 -6.02 -21.08
N GLY A 34 19.57 -4.77 -20.63
CA GLY A 34 18.82 -4.16 -19.52
C GLY A 34 19.35 -4.51 -18.13
N SER A 35 20.45 -5.29 -18.03
CA SER A 35 21.11 -5.56 -16.73
C SER A 35 21.75 -4.32 -16.11
N ILE A 36 22.02 -3.31 -16.92
CA ILE A 36 22.51 -1.99 -16.51
C ILE A 36 21.88 -0.92 -17.40
N MET A 37 21.48 0.22 -16.82
CA MET A 37 20.94 1.37 -17.55
C MET A 37 21.36 2.68 -16.90
N ARG A 38 21.35 3.76 -17.65
CA ARG A 38 21.53 5.11 -17.07
C ARG A 38 20.17 5.65 -16.68
N PHE A 39 20.07 6.23 -15.51
CA PHE A 39 18.82 6.77 -14.96
C PHE A 39 18.23 7.96 -15.74
N GLY A 40 18.91 8.45 -16.77
CA GLY A 40 18.50 9.58 -17.62
C GLY A 40 18.13 9.21 -19.05
N ASP A 41 18.31 7.95 -19.47
CA ASP A 41 18.09 7.52 -20.86
C ASP A 41 16.62 7.19 -21.17
N GLY A 42 15.68 8.03 -20.69
CA GLY A 42 14.30 8.05 -21.21
C GLY A 42 13.29 7.15 -20.52
N ALA A 43 13.60 6.56 -19.38
CA ALA A 43 12.58 5.91 -18.55
C ALA A 43 12.13 6.89 -17.46
N GLU A 44 11.10 7.66 -17.71
CA GLU A 44 10.18 7.95 -16.61
C GLU A 44 9.79 6.57 -16.07
N LEU A 45 10.23 6.26 -14.85
CA LEU A 45 9.83 5.05 -14.14
C LEU A 45 8.34 5.20 -13.80
N ASN A 46 7.50 5.07 -14.81
CA ASN A 46 6.07 5.03 -14.67
C ASN A 46 5.75 3.67 -14.04
N VAL A 47 5.75 3.62 -12.70
CA VAL A 47 5.45 2.41 -11.95
C VAL A 47 3.98 2.10 -12.16
N GLU A 48 3.68 1.06 -12.92
CA GLU A 48 2.31 0.57 -13.04
C GLU A 48 1.73 0.24 -11.68
N CYS A 49 0.43 0.48 -11.51
CA CYS A 49 -0.25 0.26 -10.25
C CYS A 49 -1.66 -0.32 -10.42
N ILE A 50 -2.15 -0.94 -9.35
CA ILE A 50 -3.53 -1.40 -9.21
C ILE A 50 -4.19 -0.51 -8.15
N PRO A 51 -5.34 0.13 -8.46
CA PRO A 51 -6.10 0.92 -7.51
C PRO A 51 -6.50 0.11 -6.26
N THR A 52 -6.69 0.81 -5.15
CA THR A 52 -7.07 0.18 -3.88
C THR A 52 -8.58 0.11 -3.66
N GLY A 53 -9.37 0.75 -4.54
CA GLY A 53 -10.79 0.96 -4.32
C GLY A 53 -11.13 2.21 -3.51
N SER A 54 -10.15 2.76 -2.77
CA SER A 54 -10.23 4.05 -2.08
C SER A 54 -9.49 5.12 -2.88
N LEU A 55 -10.22 6.16 -3.31
CA LEU A 55 -9.62 7.27 -4.07
C LEU A 55 -8.58 8.02 -3.25
N GLY A 56 -8.86 8.29 -1.97
CA GLY A 56 -7.94 8.99 -1.09
C GLY A 56 -6.66 8.19 -0.82
N LEU A 57 -6.77 6.86 -0.66
CA LEU A 57 -5.60 6.01 -0.47
C LEU A 57 -4.76 5.92 -1.76
N ASP A 58 -5.39 5.82 -2.93
CA ASP A 58 -4.70 5.85 -4.22
C ASP A 58 -3.90 7.14 -4.39
N LEU A 59 -4.48 8.26 -4.02
CA LEU A 59 -3.82 9.57 -4.02
C LEU A 59 -2.72 9.68 -2.96
N ALA A 60 -2.94 9.11 -1.76
CA ALA A 60 -1.94 9.07 -0.68
C ALA A 60 -0.72 8.22 -1.06
N LEU A 61 -0.91 7.14 -1.83
CA LEU A 61 0.16 6.30 -2.39
C LEU A 61 0.99 7.03 -3.44
N GLY A 62 0.46 8.09 -4.07
CA GLY A 62 1.19 9.00 -4.94
C GLY A 62 1.36 8.56 -6.38
N ILE A 63 1.04 7.30 -6.70
CA ILE A 63 1.09 6.71 -8.05
C ILE A 63 -0.28 6.22 -8.54
N GLY A 64 -1.33 6.42 -7.74
CA GLY A 64 -2.70 6.04 -8.08
C GLY A 64 -3.10 4.62 -7.69
N GLY A 65 -2.34 3.96 -6.81
CA GLY A 65 -2.63 2.61 -6.33
C GLY A 65 -1.41 1.89 -5.77
N LEU A 66 -1.51 0.58 -5.59
CA LEU A 66 -0.41 -0.28 -5.16
C LEU A 66 0.55 -0.57 -6.32
N PRO A 67 1.88 -0.44 -6.11
CA PRO A 67 2.88 -0.62 -7.16
C PRO A 67 2.98 -2.08 -7.61
N ARG A 68 2.96 -2.33 -8.91
CA ARG A 68 3.28 -3.64 -9.49
C ARG A 68 4.74 -4.02 -9.27
N GLY A 69 5.02 -5.31 -9.27
CA GLY A 69 6.36 -5.84 -9.05
C GLY A 69 6.88 -5.64 -7.63
N ARG A 70 5.99 -5.48 -6.64
CA ARG A 70 6.36 -5.12 -5.27
C ARG A 70 5.61 -5.94 -4.21
N ILE A 71 6.25 -6.03 -3.04
CA ILE A 71 5.64 -6.54 -1.82
C ILE A 71 4.99 -5.36 -1.09
N VAL A 72 3.75 -5.57 -0.66
CA VAL A 72 2.96 -4.63 0.13
C VAL A 72 2.58 -5.30 1.46
N GLU A 73 2.69 -4.59 2.57
CA GLU A 73 2.17 -5.01 3.86
C GLU A 73 0.99 -4.11 4.26
N ILE A 74 -0.16 -4.73 4.52
CA ILE A 74 -1.34 -4.10 5.10
C ILE A 74 -1.47 -4.64 6.52
N TYR A 75 -1.36 -3.78 7.54
CA TYR A 75 -1.39 -4.20 8.92
C TYR A 75 -2.23 -3.29 9.80
N GLY A 76 -2.64 -3.79 10.95
CA GLY A 76 -3.45 -3.05 11.91
C GLY A 76 -4.13 -3.97 12.91
N PRO A 77 -4.90 -3.40 13.85
CA PRO A 77 -5.69 -4.16 14.81
C PRO A 77 -6.69 -5.10 14.12
N GLU A 78 -7.23 -6.02 14.89
CA GLU A 78 -8.33 -6.87 14.43
C GLU A 78 -9.55 -6.01 14.04
N SER A 79 -10.33 -6.49 13.05
CA SER A 79 -11.54 -5.82 12.56
C SER A 79 -11.32 -4.37 12.08
N SER A 80 -10.09 -4.00 11.69
CA SER A 80 -9.78 -2.66 11.17
C SER A 80 -10.07 -2.47 9.68
N GLY A 81 -10.43 -3.54 8.95
CA GLY A 81 -10.73 -3.50 7.51
C GLY A 81 -9.56 -3.90 6.59
N LYS A 82 -8.54 -4.61 7.10
CA LYS A 82 -7.37 -5.06 6.31
C LYS A 82 -7.77 -5.96 5.15
N THR A 83 -8.51 -7.04 5.44
CA THR A 83 -9.01 -8.00 4.45
C THR A 83 -9.96 -7.33 3.47
N THR A 84 -10.85 -6.44 3.95
CA THR A 84 -11.72 -5.63 3.09
C THR A 84 -10.93 -4.82 2.07
N LEU A 85 -9.88 -4.12 2.52
CA LEU A 85 -9.02 -3.34 1.62
C LEU A 85 -8.30 -4.25 0.60
N ALA A 86 -7.79 -5.40 1.01
CA ALA A 86 -7.14 -6.34 0.10
C ALA A 86 -8.12 -6.92 -0.94
N LEU A 87 -9.36 -7.24 -0.53
CA LEU A 87 -10.40 -7.70 -1.45
C LEU A 87 -10.81 -6.63 -2.46
N HIS A 88 -10.84 -5.35 -2.07
CA HIS A 88 -11.05 -4.26 -3.02
C HIS A 88 -9.92 -4.17 -4.05
N VAL A 89 -8.66 -4.37 -3.64
CA VAL A 89 -7.53 -4.43 -4.60
C VAL A 89 -7.70 -5.59 -5.59
N ILE A 90 -8.13 -6.76 -5.11
CA ILE A 90 -8.47 -7.92 -5.96
C ILE A 90 -9.57 -7.53 -6.97
N ALA A 91 -10.68 -6.92 -6.50
CA ALA A 91 -11.76 -6.50 -7.37
C ALA A 91 -11.28 -5.48 -8.44
N GLU A 92 -10.44 -4.53 -8.07
CA GLU A 92 -9.87 -3.55 -9.01
C GLU A 92 -8.90 -4.21 -10.01
N ALA A 93 -8.12 -5.23 -9.60
CA ALA A 93 -7.30 -6.01 -10.50
C ALA A 93 -8.14 -6.76 -11.53
N GLN A 94 -9.19 -7.45 -11.08
CA GLN A 94 -10.11 -8.19 -11.94
C GLN A 94 -10.88 -7.29 -12.92
N LYS A 95 -11.24 -6.07 -12.53
CA LYS A 95 -11.86 -5.07 -13.45
C LYS A 95 -10.95 -4.73 -14.63
N LYS A 96 -9.63 -4.81 -14.42
CA LYS A 96 -8.61 -4.60 -15.47
C LYS A 96 -8.27 -5.89 -16.24
N GLY A 97 -8.99 -6.98 -16.01
CA GLY A 97 -8.73 -8.30 -16.63
C GLY A 97 -7.56 -9.05 -16.00
N GLY A 98 -7.14 -8.67 -14.79
CA GLY A 98 -6.02 -9.31 -14.09
C GLY A 98 -6.44 -10.60 -13.38
N GLU A 99 -5.48 -11.54 -13.33
CA GLU A 99 -5.60 -12.82 -12.61
C GLU A 99 -5.18 -12.65 -11.14
N VAL A 100 -5.94 -13.23 -10.23
CA VAL A 100 -5.79 -13.00 -8.80
C VAL A 100 -5.81 -14.30 -8.00
N ALA A 101 -5.08 -14.30 -6.89
CA ALA A 101 -5.04 -15.42 -5.97
C ALA A 101 -5.14 -14.95 -4.52
N PHE A 102 -5.80 -15.77 -3.70
CA PHE A 102 -5.93 -15.56 -2.26
C PHE A 102 -5.42 -16.80 -1.51
N VAL A 103 -4.40 -16.62 -0.71
CA VAL A 103 -3.83 -17.65 0.19
C VAL A 103 -4.41 -17.38 1.58
N ASP A 104 -5.45 -18.15 1.91
CA ASP A 104 -6.23 -18.03 3.14
C ASP A 104 -5.66 -18.93 4.24
N ALA A 105 -4.65 -18.46 4.95
CA ALA A 105 -4.04 -19.18 6.06
C ALA A 105 -4.86 -19.10 7.36
N GLU A 106 -5.83 -18.18 7.46
CA GLU A 106 -6.76 -18.09 8.59
C GLU A 106 -8.02 -18.96 8.40
N HIS A 107 -8.26 -19.47 7.19
CA HIS A 107 -9.47 -20.23 6.81
C HIS A 107 -10.77 -19.43 7.08
N ALA A 108 -10.74 -18.12 6.89
CA ALA A 108 -11.78 -17.20 7.28
C ALA A 108 -12.39 -16.38 6.15
N LEU A 109 -12.02 -16.65 4.90
CA LEU A 109 -12.56 -15.93 3.75
C LEU A 109 -14.05 -16.26 3.53
N ASP A 110 -14.91 -15.25 3.60
CA ASP A 110 -16.31 -15.35 3.23
C ASP A 110 -16.50 -15.00 1.74
N PRO A 111 -16.88 -15.98 0.89
CA PRO A 111 -17.11 -15.73 -0.54
C PRO A 111 -18.30 -14.79 -0.79
N THR A 112 -19.29 -14.78 0.10
CA THR A 112 -20.46 -13.91 -0.03
C THR A 112 -20.06 -12.46 0.17
N TYR A 113 -19.25 -12.20 1.20
CA TYR A 113 -18.68 -10.88 1.44
C TYR A 113 -17.75 -10.44 0.31
N ALA A 114 -16.89 -11.32 -0.18
CA ALA A 114 -16.01 -11.01 -1.31
C ALA A 114 -16.81 -10.59 -2.56
N ARG A 115 -17.89 -11.31 -2.89
CA ARG A 115 -18.81 -10.94 -4.00
C ARG A 115 -19.45 -9.56 -3.78
N ALA A 116 -19.88 -9.26 -2.57
CA ALA A 116 -20.47 -7.97 -2.23
C ALA A 116 -19.49 -6.80 -2.45
N LEU A 117 -18.19 -7.06 -2.29
CA LEU A 117 -17.12 -6.09 -2.58
C LEU A 117 -16.77 -5.99 -4.08
N GLY A 118 -17.40 -6.77 -4.93
CA GLY A 118 -17.19 -6.78 -6.38
C GLY A 118 -16.12 -7.77 -6.86
N VAL A 119 -15.67 -8.69 -6.02
CA VAL A 119 -14.77 -9.78 -6.42
C VAL A 119 -15.55 -10.83 -7.21
N ARG A 120 -15.05 -11.20 -8.38
CA ARG A 120 -15.49 -12.38 -9.12
C ARG A 120 -14.81 -13.60 -8.50
N VAL A 121 -15.49 -14.21 -7.51
CA VAL A 121 -14.92 -15.33 -6.74
C VAL A 121 -14.72 -16.58 -7.59
N GLU A 122 -15.49 -16.75 -8.64
CA GLU A 122 -15.37 -17.84 -9.60
C GLU A 122 -14.07 -17.77 -10.42
N ASP A 123 -13.53 -16.56 -10.60
CA ASP A 123 -12.29 -16.30 -11.34
C ASP A 123 -11.08 -16.12 -10.39
N MET A 124 -11.26 -16.29 -9.09
CA MET A 124 -10.20 -16.13 -8.10
C MET A 124 -9.64 -17.48 -7.67
N LEU A 125 -8.32 -17.65 -7.77
CA LEU A 125 -7.66 -18.81 -7.20
C LEU A 125 -7.63 -18.69 -5.67
N ILE A 126 -8.04 -19.76 -4.98
CA ILE A 126 -7.97 -19.83 -3.52
C ILE A 126 -7.13 -21.02 -3.09
N SER A 127 -6.30 -20.81 -2.07
CA SER A 127 -5.54 -21.85 -1.41
C SER A 127 -5.66 -21.71 0.10
N GLN A 128 -5.84 -22.84 0.79
CA GLN A 128 -5.94 -22.93 2.25
C GLN A 128 -4.84 -23.87 2.77
N PRO A 129 -3.62 -23.36 2.94
CA PRO A 129 -2.47 -24.15 3.34
C PRO A 129 -2.49 -24.50 4.83
N ASP A 130 -1.96 -25.69 5.17
CA ASP A 130 -1.86 -26.17 6.55
C ASP A 130 -0.64 -25.61 7.30
N THR A 131 0.41 -25.20 6.56
CA THR A 131 1.67 -24.71 7.14
C THR A 131 2.14 -23.43 6.47
N GLY A 132 2.93 -22.63 7.20
CA GLY A 132 3.53 -21.40 6.68
C GLY A 132 4.47 -21.66 5.49
N GLU A 133 5.23 -22.77 5.49
CA GLU A 133 6.07 -23.19 4.37
C GLU A 133 5.22 -23.42 3.11
N GLN A 134 4.13 -24.18 3.24
CA GLN A 134 3.22 -24.48 2.13
C GLN A 134 2.60 -23.18 1.57
N ALA A 135 2.12 -22.28 2.43
CA ALA A 135 1.57 -21.00 2.01
C ALA A 135 2.55 -20.18 1.17
N LEU A 136 3.80 -20.09 1.63
CA LEU A 136 4.84 -19.30 0.98
C LEU A 136 5.37 -19.95 -0.30
N GLU A 137 5.44 -21.27 -0.35
CA GLU A 137 5.80 -22.04 -1.56
C GLU A 137 4.71 -21.92 -2.64
N ILE A 138 3.42 -22.00 -2.27
CA ILE A 138 2.29 -21.76 -3.18
C ILE A 138 2.35 -20.33 -3.71
N THR A 139 2.56 -19.35 -2.83
CA THR A 139 2.74 -17.94 -3.23
C THR A 139 3.90 -17.80 -4.23
N GLU A 140 5.04 -18.42 -3.96
CA GLU A 140 6.20 -18.40 -4.87
C GLU A 140 5.86 -19.02 -6.23
N ALA A 141 5.19 -20.16 -6.26
CA ALA A 141 4.81 -20.85 -7.49
C ALA A 141 3.85 -20.02 -8.34
N LEU A 142 2.83 -19.41 -7.71
CA LEU A 142 1.88 -18.52 -8.36
C LEU A 142 2.56 -17.31 -8.99
N VAL A 143 3.41 -16.62 -8.24
CA VAL A 143 4.16 -15.45 -8.74
C VAL A 143 5.13 -15.85 -9.84
N ARG A 144 5.83 -17.00 -9.70
CA ARG A 144 6.80 -17.48 -10.68
C ARG A 144 6.16 -17.84 -12.02
N SER A 145 4.87 -18.17 -12.05
CA SER A 145 4.14 -18.42 -13.31
C SER A 145 4.14 -17.21 -14.24
N GLY A 146 4.25 -15.98 -13.68
CA GLY A 146 4.15 -14.73 -14.42
C GLY A 146 2.75 -14.41 -14.93
N ALA A 147 1.76 -15.21 -14.57
CA ALA A 147 0.37 -15.04 -15.01
C ALA A 147 -0.51 -14.35 -13.96
N ILE A 148 -0.05 -14.23 -12.72
CA ILE A 148 -0.84 -13.69 -11.61
C ILE A 148 -0.47 -12.23 -11.35
N ASP A 149 -1.47 -11.35 -11.35
CA ASP A 149 -1.31 -9.92 -11.09
C ASP A 149 -1.25 -9.59 -9.60
N VAL A 150 -2.12 -10.23 -8.80
CA VAL A 150 -2.20 -10.00 -7.34
C VAL A 150 -2.29 -11.32 -6.60
N VAL A 151 -1.43 -11.49 -5.60
CA VAL A 151 -1.56 -12.55 -4.58
C VAL A 151 -1.76 -11.89 -3.22
N VAL A 152 -2.81 -12.26 -2.52
CA VAL A 152 -3.05 -11.87 -1.11
C VAL A 152 -2.71 -13.06 -0.22
N VAL A 153 -1.95 -12.82 0.86
CA VAL A 153 -1.67 -13.79 1.91
C VAL A 153 -2.31 -13.28 3.21
N ASP A 154 -3.35 -13.94 3.67
CA ASP A 154 -4.11 -13.58 4.88
C ASP A 154 -4.08 -14.70 5.91
N SER A 155 -3.38 -14.57 7.02
CA SER A 155 -2.48 -13.49 7.40
C SER A 155 -1.09 -14.04 7.77
N VAL A 156 -0.10 -13.14 7.83
CA VAL A 156 1.26 -13.51 8.31
C VAL A 156 1.22 -14.16 9.68
N ALA A 157 0.29 -13.74 10.56
CA ALA A 157 0.16 -14.29 11.91
C ALA A 157 -0.21 -15.79 11.91
N ALA A 158 -0.89 -16.26 10.86
CA ALA A 158 -1.34 -17.65 10.69
C ALA A 158 -0.32 -18.54 9.95
N LEU A 159 0.80 -17.99 9.49
CA LEU A 159 1.86 -18.76 8.82
C LEU A 159 2.71 -19.52 9.84
N VAL A 160 2.11 -20.52 10.46
CA VAL A 160 2.79 -21.36 11.49
C VAL A 160 3.80 -22.28 10.80
N PRO A 161 5.08 -22.30 11.25
CA PRO A 161 6.07 -23.23 10.76
C PRO A 161 5.66 -24.69 10.99
N ARG A 162 5.95 -25.57 10.02
CA ARG A 162 5.64 -27.02 10.12
C ARG A 162 6.19 -27.62 11.40
N ALA A 163 7.43 -27.30 11.77
CA ALA A 163 8.06 -27.83 12.97
C ALA A 163 7.31 -27.45 14.26
N GLU A 164 6.60 -26.31 14.27
CA GLU A 164 5.78 -25.89 15.39
C GLU A 164 4.46 -26.65 15.45
N ILE A 165 3.89 -27.01 14.28
CA ILE A 165 2.66 -27.81 14.18
C ILE A 165 2.92 -29.27 14.58
N GLU A 166 4.07 -29.82 14.19
CA GLU A 166 4.48 -31.21 14.47
C GLU A 166 5.07 -31.39 15.89
N GLY A 167 5.39 -30.29 16.58
CA GLY A 167 5.93 -30.29 17.95
C GLY A 167 4.89 -30.60 19.02
N GLU A 168 5.35 -30.87 20.25
CA GLU A 168 4.48 -31.12 21.38
C GLU A 168 3.97 -29.80 22.01
N MET A 169 2.80 -29.88 22.65
CA MET A 169 2.26 -28.75 23.39
C MET A 169 3.19 -28.34 24.53
N GLY A 170 3.71 -27.09 24.46
CA GLY A 170 4.66 -26.54 25.45
C GLY A 170 6.08 -26.40 24.92
N ASP A 171 6.39 -26.93 23.73
CA ASP A 171 7.67 -26.72 23.08
C ASP A 171 7.88 -25.24 22.73
N SER A 172 9.14 -24.79 22.81
CA SER A 172 9.52 -23.43 22.51
C SER A 172 10.16 -23.33 21.12
N PHE A 173 9.48 -22.66 20.18
CA PHE A 173 9.92 -22.48 18.79
C PHE A 173 10.33 -21.03 18.50
N VAL A 174 11.09 -20.43 19.42
CA VAL A 174 11.48 -19.02 19.32
C VAL A 174 12.20 -18.73 18.00
N GLY A 175 11.65 -17.78 17.23
CA GLY A 175 12.28 -17.25 16.03
C GLY A 175 12.10 -18.06 14.75
N LEU A 176 11.47 -19.25 14.77
CA LEU A 176 11.22 -20.04 13.56
C LEU A 176 10.38 -19.27 12.53
N HIS A 177 9.29 -18.68 12.96
CA HIS A 177 8.43 -17.86 12.11
C HIS A 177 9.19 -16.69 11.45
N ALA A 178 10.05 -16.00 12.20
CA ALA A 178 10.85 -14.90 11.65
C ALA A 178 11.91 -15.42 10.64
N ARG A 179 12.47 -16.61 10.84
CA ARG A 179 13.40 -17.25 9.90
C ARG A 179 12.69 -17.66 8.61
N LEU A 180 11.51 -18.29 8.73
CA LEU A 180 10.66 -18.67 7.61
C LEU A 180 10.34 -17.44 6.74
N MET A 181 9.82 -16.37 7.35
CA MET A 181 9.52 -15.13 6.65
C MET A 181 10.75 -14.49 5.98
N SER A 182 11.90 -14.49 6.66
CA SER A 182 13.15 -13.95 6.10
C SER A 182 13.62 -14.75 4.88
N GLN A 183 13.51 -16.05 4.91
CA GLN A 183 13.89 -16.93 3.81
C GLN A 183 12.95 -16.75 2.61
N ALA A 184 11.64 -16.78 2.84
CA ALA A 184 10.64 -16.64 1.80
C ALA A 184 10.71 -15.28 1.11
N LEU A 185 10.77 -14.18 1.87
CA LEU A 185 10.82 -12.82 1.32
C LEU A 185 12.07 -12.57 0.49
N ARG A 186 13.21 -13.20 0.85
CA ARG A 186 14.43 -13.12 0.06
C ARG A 186 14.26 -13.76 -1.31
N LYS A 187 13.57 -14.92 -1.39
CA LYS A 187 13.25 -15.59 -2.65
C LYS A 187 12.19 -14.81 -3.46
N LEU A 188 11.09 -14.43 -2.82
CA LEU A 188 9.95 -13.80 -3.45
C LEU A 188 10.30 -12.44 -4.08
N THR A 189 11.11 -11.61 -3.42
CA THR A 189 11.42 -10.24 -3.90
C THR A 189 11.97 -10.23 -5.32
N GLY A 190 12.89 -11.13 -5.64
CA GLY A 190 13.50 -11.19 -6.97
C GLY A 190 12.54 -11.69 -8.05
N VAL A 191 11.64 -12.60 -7.70
CA VAL A 191 10.64 -13.15 -8.63
C VAL A 191 9.53 -12.13 -8.88
N ILE A 192 8.98 -11.53 -7.83
CA ILE A 192 7.92 -10.51 -7.88
C ILE A 192 8.31 -9.34 -8.77
N ALA A 193 9.56 -8.85 -8.64
CA ALA A 193 10.05 -7.74 -9.47
C ALA A 193 10.13 -8.09 -10.97
N LYS A 194 10.38 -9.37 -11.31
CA LYS A 194 10.48 -9.83 -12.70
C LYS A 194 9.12 -10.13 -13.33
N THR A 195 8.16 -10.61 -12.54
CA THR A 195 6.82 -11.00 -13.01
C THR A 195 5.81 -9.87 -12.97
N ASN A 196 6.20 -8.71 -12.43
CA ASN A 196 5.33 -7.54 -12.28
C ASN A 196 4.07 -7.78 -11.44
N SER A 197 4.08 -8.85 -10.61
CA SER A 197 2.98 -9.20 -9.69
C SER A 197 3.02 -8.32 -8.45
N ILE A 198 1.86 -8.15 -7.78
CA ILE A 198 1.78 -7.57 -6.43
C ILE A 198 1.56 -8.72 -5.44
N VAL A 199 2.35 -8.76 -4.37
CA VAL A 199 2.08 -9.65 -3.25
C VAL A 199 1.73 -8.82 -2.03
N ILE A 200 0.50 -9.00 -1.54
CA ILE A 200 -0.03 -8.32 -0.36
C ILE A 200 0.02 -9.27 0.82
N PHE A 201 0.77 -8.91 1.85
CA PHE A 201 0.76 -9.60 3.14
C PHE A 201 -0.12 -8.83 4.10
N ILE A 202 -1.19 -9.46 4.56
CA ILE A 202 -1.99 -8.95 5.68
C ILE A 202 -1.32 -9.36 6.98
N ASN A 203 -1.19 -8.41 7.92
CA ASN A 203 -0.49 -8.66 9.18
C ASN A 203 -1.27 -8.12 10.37
N GLN A 204 -1.11 -8.76 11.51
CA GLN A 204 -1.72 -8.37 12.77
C GLN A 204 -0.71 -7.62 13.64
N LEU A 205 -1.22 -6.75 14.50
CA LEU A 205 -0.46 -6.10 15.56
C LEU A 205 -0.49 -6.94 16.82
N ARG A 206 0.65 -7.01 17.49
CA ARG A 206 0.81 -7.60 18.83
C ARG A 206 1.48 -6.56 19.72
N GLU A 207 1.19 -6.59 20.99
CA GLU A 207 1.85 -5.74 21.97
C GLU A 207 3.04 -6.46 22.60
N LYS A 208 4.18 -5.78 22.64
CA LYS A 208 5.32 -6.25 23.42
C LYS A 208 5.11 -5.95 24.89
N VAL A 209 5.08 -7.01 25.69
CA VAL A 209 5.04 -6.89 27.16
C VAL A 209 6.36 -6.28 27.66
N GLY A 210 6.27 -5.32 28.58
CA GLY A 210 7.45 -4.72 29.25
C GLY A 210 8.06 -3.50 28.55
N VAL A 211 7.44 -2.97 27.49
CA VAL A 211 7.89 -1.70 26.90
C VAL A 211 7.29 -0.54 27.69
N MET A 212 8.11 0.11 28.51
CA MET A 212 7.67 1.28 29.33
C MET A 212 7.71 2.59 28.52
N TYR A 213 8.53 2.70 27.49
CA TYR A 213 8.67 3.89 26.64
C TYR A 213 8.66 3.52 25.17
N GLY A 214 8.04 4.37 24.32
CA GLY A 214 7.93 4.15 22.88
C GLY A 214 6.66 3.39 22.49
N ASN A 215 6.58 2.95 21.22
CA ASN A 215 5.42 2.22 20.71
C ASN A 215 5.58 0.70 20.97
N PRO A 216 4.73 0.08 21.82
CA PRO A 216 4.77 -1.34 22.10
C PRO A 216 4.28 -2.21 20.94
N GLU A 217 3.56 -1.63 19.97
CA GLU A 217 2.94 -2.36 18.87
C GLU A 217 4.00 -2.91 17.87
N VAL A 218 3.93 -4.19 17.61
CA VAL A 218 4.79 -4.88 16.65
C VAL A 218 3.96 -5.77 15.74
N THR A 219 4.38 -5.89 14.47
CA THR A 219 3.80 -6.84 13.53
C THR A 219 4.41 -8.23 13.72
N THR A 220 3.64 -9.30 13.45
CA THR A 220 4.11 -10.68 13.52
C THR A 220 5.10 -11.01 12.40
N GLY A 221 5.80 -12.16 12.46
CA GLY A 221 6.74 -12.59 11.43
C GLY A 221 8.12 -11.90 11.48
N GLY A 222 8.44 -11.20 12.59
CA GLY A 222 9.74 -10.56 12.80
C GLY A 222 9.92 -9.26 12.03
N ARG A 223 11.19 -8.93 11.70
CA ARG A 223 11.53 -7.66 11.04
C ARG A 223 11.61 -7.74 9.51
N ALA A 224 11.62 -8.94 8.92
CA ALA A 224 11.93 -9.12 7.51
C ALA A 224 10.95 -8.36 6.61
N LEU A 225 9.64 -8.49 6.86
CA LEU A 225 8.62 -7.83 6.04
C LEU A 225 8.74 -6.30 6.08
N LYS A 226 9.14 -5.71 7.22
CA LYS A 226 9.41 -4.27 7.33
C LYS A 226 10.51 -3.79 6.38
N PHE A 227 11.49 -4.63 6.07
CA PHE A 227 12.57 -4.31 5.15
C PHE A 227 12.19 -4.58 3.70
N TYR A 228 11.58 -5.74 3.41
CA TYR A 228 11.26 -6.17 2.05
C TYR A 228 10.05 -5.47 1.45
N ALA A 229 9.02 -5.15 2.23
CA ALA A 229 7.88 -4.41 1.74
C ALA A 229 8.29 -3.04 1.16
N SER A 230 7.80 -2.74 -0.05
CA SER A 230 7.98 -1.43 -0.70
C SER A 230 6.96 -0.42 -0.20
N VAL A 231 5.78 -0.88 0.15
CA VAL A 231 4.69 -0.09 0.73
C VAL A 231 4.21 -0.78 2.00
N ARG A 232 3.97 0.00 3.06
CA ARG A 232 3.36 -0.47 4.31
C ARG A 232 2.23 0.47 4.69
N ILE A 233 1.05 -0.11 4.93
CA ILE A 233 -0.18 0.63 5.23
C ILE A 233 -0.67 0.19 6.61
N ASP A 234 -0.76 1.14 7.54
CA ASP A 234 -1.37 0.98 8.86
C ASP A 234 -2.86 1.31 8.74
N VAL A 235 -3.73 0.32 8.96
CA VAL A 235 -5.18 0.44 8.82
C VAL A 235 -5.82 0.40 10.20
N ARG A 236 -6.53 1.47 10.56
CA ARG A 236 -7.15 1.61 11.90
C ARG A 236 -8.59 2.11 11.78
N ARG A 237 -9.47 1.48 12.54
CA ARG A 237 -10.81 2.01 12.76
C ARG A 237 -10.73 3.27 13.63
N ILE A 238 -11.43 4.33 13.22
CA ILE A 238 -11.54 5.61 13.96
C ILE A 238 -12.83 5.59 14.80
N GLU A 239 -13.97 5.36 14.12
CA GLU A 239 -15.29 5.43 14.76
C GLU A 239 -16.28 4.47 14.08
N ALA A 240 -17.37 4.16 14.77
CA ALA A 240 -18.49 3.41 14.21
C ALA A 240 -19.49 4.38 13.55
N LEU A 241 -19.90 4.06 12.33
CA LEU A 241 -20.95 4.77 11.62
C LEU A 241 -22.31 4.20 12.03
N LYS A 242 -23.24 5.08 12.42
CA LYS A 242 -24.56 4.70 12.89
C LYS A 242 -25.66 5.34 12.03
N SER A 243 -26.72 4.59 11.79
CA SER A 243 -27.97 5.08 11.18
C SER A 243 -29.15 4.48 11.92
N GLY A 244 -30.11 5.31 12.36
CA GLY A 244 -31.28 4.82 13.11
C GLY A 244 -30.95 4.12 14.44
N GLY A 245 -29.75 4.32 15.01
CA GLY A 245 -29.30 3.63 16.22
C GLY A 245 -28.48 2.36 15.97
N GLU A 246 -28.51 1.82 14.75
CA GLU A 246 -27.74 0.63 14.36
C GLU A 246 -26.37 1.00 13.79
N ILE A 247 -25.36 0.15 14.00
CA ILE A 247 -24.03 0.32 13.42
C ILE A 247 -24.06 -0.23 12.00
N ILE A 248 -23.87 0.64 11.00
CA ILE A 248 -23.93 0.31 9.57
C ILE A 248 -22.54 0.23 8.92
N GLY A 249 -21.49 0.60 9.63
CA GLY A 249 -20.14 0.59 9.10
C GLY A 249 -19.14 1.22 10.06
N ASN A 250 -17.94 1.40 9.57
CA ASN A 250 -16.84 2.02 10.31
C ASN A 250 -16.12 3.07 9.45
N ARG A 251 -15.76 4.19 10.06
CA ARG A 251 -14.76 5.10 9.50
C ARG A 251 -13.38 4.55 9.80
N THR A 252 -12.59 4.40 8.76
CA THR A 252 -11.27 3.78 8.79
C THR A 252 -10.22 4.76 8.31
N ARG A 253 -9.07 4.78 8.96
CA ARG A 253 -7.88 5.52 8.53
C ARG A 253 -6.83 4.54 8.03
N ALA A 254 -6.32 4.78 6.82
CA ALA A 254 -5.19 4.09 6.23
C ALA A 254 -4.00 5.06 6.14
N LYS A 255 -2.92 4.76 6.88
CA LYS A 255 -1.70 5.56 6.89
C LYS A 255 -0.58 4.83 6.17
N VAL A 256 -0.01 5.46 5.16
CA VAL A 256 1.14 4.95 4.40
C VAL A 256 2.42 5.22 5.19
N VAL A 257 2.85 4.27 6.02
CA VAL A 257 4.00 4.46 6.93
C VAL A 257 5.36 4.22 6.24
N LYS A 258 5.35 3.50 5.12
CA LYS A 258 6.52 3.29 4.26
C LYS A 258 6.09 3.29 2.81
N ASN A 259 6.84 3.99 1.97
CA ASN A 259 6.62 4.03 0.54
C ASN A 259 7.96 4.22 -0.18
N LYS A 260 8.29 3.31 -1.11
CA LYS A 260 9.52 3.40 -1.92
C LYS A 260 9.28 4.02 -3.30
N VAL A 261 8.01 4.31 -3.66
CA VAL A 261 7.63 4.84 -4.98
C VAL A 261 7.11 6.27 -4.93
N ALA A 262 6.82 6.80 -3.73
CA ALA A 262 6.41 8.18 -3.50
C ALA A 262 6.73 8.59 -2.04
N PRO A 263 6.62 9.88 -1.66
CA PRO A 263 6.80 10.31 -0.27
C PRO A 263 5.84 9.60 0.69
N PRO A 264 6.34 9.00 1.80
CA PRO A 264 5.55 8.30 2.80
C PRO A 264 4.80 9.26 3.74
N PHE A 265 4.14 8.69 4.75
CA PHE A 265 3.43 9.34 5.87
C PHE A 265 2.17 10.09 5.49
N ARG A 266 1.65 9.85 4.29
CA ARG A 266 0.33 10.32 3.89
C ARG A 266 -0.73 9.38 4.43
N GLU A 267 -1.93 9.92 4.64
CA GLU A 267 -3.06 9.14 5.15
C GLU A 267 -4.34 9.46 4.38
N ALA A 268 -5.22 8.49 4.37
CA ALA A 268 -6.57 8.59 3.83
C ALA A 268 -7.57 8.11 4.87
N GLU A 269 -8.74 8.73 4.90
CA GLU A 269 -9.87 8.30 5.69
C GLU A 269 -11.04 7.99 4.77
N PHE A 270 -11.64 6.84 4.97
CA PHE A 270 -12.78 6.37 4.20
C PHE A 270 -13.72 5.55 5.08
N ASP A 271 -14.98 5.45 4.64
CA ASP A 271 -15.98 4.65 5.31
C ASP A 271 -16.00 3.25 4.70
N ILE A 272 -15.98 2.23 5.57
CA ILE A 272 -16.27 0.84 5.22
C ILE A 272 -17.69 0.54 5.69
N MET A 273 -18.59 0.35 4.74
CA MET A 273 -19.99 -0.01 4.99
C MET A 273 -20.14 -1.52 5.08
N TYR A 274 -20.91 -2.01 6.03
CA TYR A 274 -21.15 -3.43 6.17
C TYR A 274 -21.94 -3.96 4.96
N GLY A 275 -21.45 -5.03 4.34
CA GLY A 275 -22.04 -5.62 3.14
C GLY A 275 -21.75 -4.89 1.82
N GLU A 276 -21.17 -3.67 1.85
CA GLU A 276 -20.86 -2.90 0.65
C GLU A 276 -19.36 -2.59 0.48
N GLY A 277 -18.58 -2.61 1.59
CA GLY A 277 -17.17 -2.29 1.61
C GLY A 277 -16.88 -0.79 1.59
N ILE A 278 -15.82 -0.37 0.90
CA ILE A 278 -15.36 1.01 0.84
C ILE A 278 -16.36 1.89 0.08
N SER A 279 -16.88 2.92 0.76
CA SER A 279 -17.84 3.88 0.20
C SER A 279 -17.14 4.90 -0.69
N ARG A 280 -16.82 4.51 -1.95
CA ARG A 280 -16.12 5.39 -2.91
C ARG A 280 -16.84 6.73 -3.12
N LEU A 281 -18.16 6.72 -3.31
CA LEU A 281 -18.94 7.96 -3.50
C LEU A 281 -18.94 8.84 -2.25
N GLY A 282 -18.96 8.22 -1.05
CA GLY A 282 -18.83 8.96 0.20
C GLY A 282 -17.47 9.63 0.34
N GLU A 283 -16.40 8.93 -0.05
CA GLU A 283 -15.05 9.45 -0.05
C GLU A 283 -14.85 10.58 -1.08
N MET A 284 -15.40 10.41 -2.29
CA MET A 284 -15.41 11.47 -3.32
C MET A 284 -16.11 12.73 -2.84
N LEU A 285 -17.24 12.60 -2.14
CA LEU A 285 -17.96 13.73 -1.57
C LEU A 285 -17.12 14.45 -0.50
N ASP A 286 -16.49 13.68 0.41
CA ASP A 286 -15.64 14.24 1.47
C ASP A 286 -14.38 14.94 0.91
N LEU A 287 -13.74 14.35 -0.10
CA LEU A 287 -12.60 14.96 -0.79
C LEU A 287 -13.01 16.18 -1.60
N GLY A 288 -14.17 16.12 -2.26
CA GLY A 288 -14.76 17.25 -2.98
C GLY A 288 -15.00 18.45 -2.08
N VAL A 289 -15.50 18.22 -0.87
CA VAL A 289 -15.68 19.28 0.15
C VAL A 289 -14.33 19.82 0.63
N LYS A 290 -13.35 18.95 0.90
CA LYS A 290 -12.00 19.37 1.34
C LYS A 290 -11.25 20.20 0.28
N LEU A 291 -11.60 20.03 -0.99
CA LEU A 291 -11.00 20.72 -2.15
C LEU A 291 -11.82 21.91 -2.63
N ASP A 292 -12.92 22.25 -1.93
CA ASP A 292 -13.87 23.31 -2.34
C ASP A 292 -14.53 23.06 -3.71
N LEU A 293 -14.49 21.83 -4.23
CA LEU A 293 -15.17 21.39 -5.44
C LEU A 293 -16.67 21.13 -5.18
N VAL A 294 -17.00 20.74 -3.95
CA VAL A 294 -18.36 20.57 -3.44
C VAL A 294 -18.55 21.50 -2.26
N GLN A 295 -19.57 22.33 -2.33
CA GLN A 295 -19.93 23.26 -1.26
C GLN A 295 -20.91 22.60 -0.30
N LYS A 296 -20.61 22.66 1.00
CA LYS A 296 -21.50 22.21 2.07
C LYS A 296 -22.06 23.42 2.81
N SER A 297 -23.37 23.64 2.70
CA SER A 297 -24.08 24.69 3.42
C SER A 297 -25.13 24.07 4.35
N GLY A 298 -24.83 24.03 5.65
CA GLY A 298 -25.61 23.29 6.60
C GLY A 298 -25.66 21.79 6.25
N SER A 299 -26.88 21.27 5.99
CA SER A 299 -27.07 19.87 5.53
C SER A 299 -27.06 19.72 4.00
N TRP A 300 -26.96 20.79 3.22
CA TRP A 300 -27.02 20.76 1.77
C TRP A 300 -25.65 20.66 1.12
N PHE A 301 -25.58 19.83 0.06
CA PHE A 301 -24.40 19.68 -0.79
C PHE A 301 -24.69 20.21 -2.19
N ASN A 302 -23.78 21.03 -2.73
CA ASN A 302 -23.89 21.61 -4.06
C ASN A 302 -22.53 21.47 -4.80
N MET A 303 -22.58 21.27 -6.11
CA MET A 303 -21.41 21.24 -6.99
C MET A 303 -21.62 22.28 -8.10
N GLY A 304 -21.03 23.46 -7.94
CA GLY A 304 -21.37 24.63 -8.76
C GLY A 304 -22.85 24.97 -8.62
N ASP A 305 -23.57 25.01 -9.74
CA ASP A 305 -25.04 25.26 -9.78
C ASP A 305 -25.88 24.01 -9.52
N ILE A 306 -25.26 22.83 -9.42
CA ILE A 306 -25.94 21.54 -9.25
C ILE A 306 -26.18 21.29 -7.77
N ARG A 307 -27.45 21.10 -7.39
CA ARG A 307 -27.85 20.69 -6.04
C ARG A 307 -27.81 19.18 -5.90
N LEU A 308 -26.81 18.64 -5.16
CA LEU A 308 -26.64 17.20 -5.00
C LEU A 308 -27.65 16.58 -4.04
N GLY A 309 -28.07 17.31 -3.00
CA GLY A 309 -29.09 16.81 -2.06
C GLY A 309 -28.90 17.30 -0.62
N GLN A 310 -29.89 17.00 0.21
CA GLN A 310 -29.85 17.26 1.64
C GLN A 310 -29.33 16.01 2.38
N GLY A 311 -28.19 16.16 3.04
CA GLY A 311 -27.50 15.06 3.72
C GLY A 311 -26.56 14.27 2.79
N ARG A 312 -25.67 13.54 3.43
CA ARG A 312 -24.60 12.80 2.74
C ARG A 312 -25.16 11.65 1.88
N ASP A 313 -26.20 10.97 2.36
CA ASP A 313 -26.78 9.84 1.65
C ASP A 313 -27.56 10.28 0.40
N ALA A 314 -28.28 11.41 0.45
CA ALA A 314 -28.92 11.98 -0.72
C ALA A 314 -27.89 12.43 -1.78
N ALA A 315 -26.77 13.01 -1.37
CA ALA A 315 -25.70 13.38 -2.28
C ALA A 315 -25.00 12.14 -2.91
N LYS A 316 -24.80 11.06 -2.15
CA LYS A 316 -24.30 9.78 -2.68
C LYS A 316 -25.27 9.18 -3.69
N GLN A 317 -26.60 9.24 -3.39
CA GLN A 317 -27.61 8.75 -4.30
C GLN A 317 -27.63 9.54 -5.60
N TYR A 318 -27.50 10.86 -5.53
CA TYR A 318 -27.36 11.70 -6.72
C TYR A 318 -26.25 11.22 -7.64
N PHE A 319 -25.06 10.94 -7.12
CA PHE A 319 -23.93 10.44 -7.91
C PHE A 319 -24.14 9.01 -8.45
N ARG A 320 -24.92 8.16 -7.75
CA ARG A 320 -25.33 6.85 -8.29
C ARG A 320 -26.23 7.00 -9.53
N ASP A 321 -27.14 7.97 -9.48
CA ASP A 321 -28.10 8.25 -10.56
C ASP A 321 -27.44 9.06 -11.71
N HIS A 322 -26.31 9.73 -11.45
CA HIS A 322 -25.60 10.58 -12.40
C HIS A 322 -24.09 10.23 -12.43
N PRO A 323 -23.71 9.09 -12.98
CA PRO A 323 -22.32 8.61 -13.00
C PRO A 323 -21.37 9.58 -13.72
N ASP A 324 -21.85 10.25 -14.78
CA ASP A 324 -21.04 11.24 -15.52
C ASP A 324 -20.60 12.42 -14.63
N GLU A 325 -21.45 12.85 -13.68
CA GLU A 325 -21.11 13.90 -12.72
C GLU A 325 -20.14 13.38 -11.64
N ALA A 326 -20.27 12.13 -11.25
CA ALA A 326 -19.32 11.47 -10.36
C ALA A 326 -17.93 11.40 -11.00
N ASP A 327 -17.84 11.01 -12.29
CA ASP A 327 -16.58 10.93 -13.02
C ASP A 327 -15.92 12.31 -13.19
N LYS A 328 -16.70 13.36 -13.44
CA LYS A 328 -16.20 14.75 -13.48
C LYS A 328 -15.64 15.18 -12.14
N LEU A 329 -16.33 14.89 -11.04
CA LEU A 329 -15.85 15.21 -9.69
C LEU A 329 -14.56 14.43 -9.39
N GLU A 330 -14.50 13.15 -9.71
CA GLU A 330 -13.28 12.34 -9.51
C GLU A 330 -12.09 12.91 -10.30
N ALA A 331 -12.29 13.25 -11.57
CA ALA A 331 -11.25 13.84 -12.42
C ALA A 331 -10.76 15.18 -11.83
N ALA A 332 -11.68 16.01 -11.31
CA ALA A 332 -11.33 17.26 -10.66
C ALA A 332 -10.56 17.04 -9.35
N ILE A 333 -10.97 16.05 -8.53
CA ILE A 333 -10.26 15.68 -7.29
C ILE A 333 -8.84 15.23 -7.63
N ARG A 334 -8.65 14.32 -8.61
CA ARG A 334 -7.32 13.83 -9.01
C ARG A 334 -6.40 14.97 -9.46
N ARG A 335 -6.92 15.91 -10.25
CA ARG A 335 -6.17 17.09 -10.71
C ARG A 335 -5.77 18.01 -9.57
N ASP A 336 -6.66 18.27 -8.62
CA ASP A 336 -6.49 19.29 -7.58
C ASP A 336 -5.94 18.75 -6.26
N PHE A 337 -5.76 17.44 -6.12
CA PHE A 337 -5.30 16.79 -4.89
C PHE A 337 -3.94 17.32 -4.39
N HIS A 338 -3.06 17.76 -5.31
CA HIS A 338 -1.78 18.36 -4.92
C HIS A 338 -1.94 19.61 -4.02
N LYS A 339 -3.08 20.30 -4.09
CA LYS A 339 -3.39 21.46 -3.22
C LYS A 339 -3.54 21.04 -1.76
N LEU A 340 -4.19 19.89 -1.48
CA LEU A 340 -4.28 19.32 -0.14
C LEU A 340 -2.90 18.88 0.37
N MET A 341 -2.06 18.35 -0.50
CA MET A 341 -0.72 17.91 -0.14
C MET A 341 0.21 19.06 0.24
N SER A 342 0.13 20.18 -0.47
CA SER A 342 0.93 21.37 -0.16
C SER A 342 0.52 22.03 1.15
N SER A 343 -0.75 21.96 1.54
CA SER A 343 -1.23 22.47 2.82
C SER A 343 -0.81 21.57 4.00
N GLN A 344 -0.89 20.24 3.86
CA GLN A 344 -0.44 19.30 4.89
C GLN A 344 1.08 19.39 5.13
N SER A 345 1.88 19.54 4.07
CA SER A 345 3.33 19.71 4.21
C SER A 345 3.70 21.02 4.94
N LYS A 346 2.96 22.10 4.73
CA LYS A 346 3.16 23.37 5.45
C LYS A 346 2.79 23.23 6.93
N ILE A 347 1.74 22.48 7.26
CA ILE A 347 1.32 22.21 8.65
C ILE A 347 2.36 21.32 9.34
N ALA A 348 2.84 20.28 8.67
CA ALA A 348 3.89 19.39 9.19
C ALA A 348 5.22 20.11 9.40
N ALA A 349 5.63 20.97 8.47
CA ALA A 349 6.83 21.81 8.61
C ALA A 349 6.71 22.81 9.77
N LYS A 350 5.51 23.39 9.97
CA LYS A 350 5.23 24.31 11.09
C LYS A 350 5.19 23.58 12.44
N ALA A 351 4.76 22.30 12.47
CA ALA A 351 4.82 21.45 13.65
C ALA A 351 6.25 21.00 13.97
N ALA A 352 7.04 20.64 12.95
CA ALA A 352 8.44 20.25 13.10
C ALA A 352 9.33 21.45 13.52
N GLY A 353 9.01 22.67 13.10
CA GLY A 353 9.70 23.88 13.55
C GLY A 353 9.39 24.28 15.00
N ARG A 354 8.53 23.54 15.70
CA ARG A 354 8.25 23.64 17.14
C ARG A 354 8.91 22.53 17.98
N ALA A 355 9.63 21.62 17.35
CA ALA A 355 10.35 20.56 18.04
C ALA A 355 11.69 21.06 18.56
N VAL A 356 11.66 21.34 19.88
CA VAL A 356 12.76 21.19 20.86
C VAL A 356 14.17 21.50 20.36
N ASP A 357 14.65 22.62 20.84
CA ASP A 357 16.07 22.92 21.01
C ASP A 357 16.66 21.89 21.99
N VAL A 358 17.13 20.78 21.48
CA VAL A 358 17.96 19.82 22.23
C VAL A 358 19.37 20.31 22.03
N SER A 359 19.89 20.97 23.06
CA SER A 359 21.31 21.37 23.14
C SER A 359 22.19 20.11 23.08
N ALA A 360 23.34 20.24 22.41
CA ALA A 360 24.34 19.18 22.23
C ALA A 360 24.97 18.67 23.55
N ASP A 361 24.53 19.19 24.69
CA ASP A 361 25.10 18.90 26.01
C ASP A 361 24.45 17.70 26.75
N ASP A 362 23.45 17.04 26.14
CA ASP A 362 22.75 15.89 26.74
C ASP A 362 23.35 14.52 26.36
N PHE A 363 24.54 14.47 25.80
CA PHE A 363 25.23 13.22 25.41
C PHE A 363 26.60 13.05 26.05
N ASP A 364 26.76 13.49 27.28
CA ASP A 364 27.93 13.08 28.05
C ASP A 364 27.51 12.20 29.24
N ASP A 365 28.17 11.01 29.26
CA ASP A 365 28.36 10.07 30.33
C ASP A 365 27.21 9.21 30.83
N GLU A 366 27.30 7.89 30.51
CA GLU A 366 27.60 6.89 31.54
C GLU A 366 27.95 5.53 30.89
N ASP A 367 29.03 4.96 31.43
CA ASP A 367 29.68 3.66 31.18
C ASP A 367 28.81 2.40 31.17
#